data_a620e93a3056e54dfb49847343cd27e5
#
_entry.id   a620e93a3056e54dfb49847343cd27e5
#
_cell.length_a   1.000
_cell.length_b   1.000
_cell.length_c   1.000
_cell.angle_alpha   90.00
_cell.angle_beta   90.00
_cell.angle_gamma   90.00
#
_symmetry.space_group_name_H-M   'P 1'
#
loop_
_entity.id
_entity.type
_entity.pdbx_description
1 polymer ?
#
loop_
_entity_poly.entity_id
_entity_poly.type
_entity_poly.pdbx_seq_one_letter_code
_entity_poly.pdbx_strand_id
1 'polypeptide(L)'
;MFHFNEGDLHSRFIVLERKEPIMAGYRKLGRTSSQRKALLSGQFNYLFASKDVRIITTEARAKEVQKIAEGLIALDIKEKDNYEMVKVTAKVAKKDKDGKRVKEVKDGKKVTVYDEVEKEIKKDLPSRLHARRQMLKVLYSVTEVPTENSGKKKNTKEIDIVAKLFDEIAPKYAGRNGGYTRIINIGPRKGYAAMEVVLELV
;
A
#
# COMPACT_ATOMS: atom_id res chain seq x y z
N MET A 1 -60.60 6.28 -54.74
CA MET A 1 -60.26 4.91 -54.39
C MET A 1 -58.81 4.98 -53.82
N PHE A 2 -58.69 5.26 -52.51
CA PHE A 2 -57.38 5.38 -51.86
C PHE A 2 -57.15 4.09 -51.06
N HIS A 3 -56.19 3.35 -51.49
CA HIS A 3 -55.69 2.17 -50.75
C HIS A 3 -54.88 2.68 -49.56
N PHE A 4 -55.36 2.41 -48.35
CA PHE A 4 -54.58 2.52 -47.13
C PHE A 4 -53.77 1.25 -46.94
N ASN A 5 -52.50 1.39 -46.95
CA ASN A 5 -51.53 0.31 -46.70
C ASN A 5 -51.36 0.13 -45.19
N GLU A 6 -51.95 -0.91 -44.61
CA GLU A 6 -51.82 -1.34 -43.23
C GLU A 6 -50.49 -2.08 -43.05
N GLY A 7 -49.39 -1.39 -43.02
CA GLY A 7 -48.12 -2.07 -42.90
C GLY A 7 -46.99 -1.25 -42.33
N ASP A 8 -47.19 -0.57 -41.20
CA ASP A 8 -46.00 0.01 -40.51
C ASP A 8 -46.27 0.47 -39.06
N LEU A 9 -46.96 -0.34 -38.28
CA LEU A 9 -47.17 -0.07 -36.85
C LEU A 9 -46.30 -1.00 -35.94
N HIS A 10 -45.27 -1.67 -36.50
CA HIS A 10 -44.51 -2.68 -35.74
C HIS A 10 -43.09 -2.27 -35.38
N SER A 11 -42.72 -1.02 -35.50
CA SER A 11 -41.33 -0.67 -35.16
C SER A 11 -41.24 0.65 -34.45
N ARG A 12 -41.54 0.71 -33.22
CA ARG A 12 -40.95 1.71 -32.29
C ARG A 12 -41.35 1.47 -30.83
N PHE A 13 -41.37 0.23 -30.39
CA PHE A 13 -41.07 -0.01 -28.99
C PHE A 13 -39.56 0.12 -28.86
N ILE A 14 -39.07 1.33 -28.68
CA ILE A 14 -37.77 1.57 -28.10
C ILE A 14 -37.87 1.00 -26.68
N VAL A 15 -37.46 -0.25 -26.51
CA VAL A 15 -37.14 -0.79 -25.21
C VAL A 15 -36.01 0.09 -24.69
N LEU A 16 -36.37 1.08 -23.88
CA LEU A 16 -35.42 1.72 -23.00
C LEU A 16 -34.90 0.62 -22.09
N GLU A 17 -33.83 -0.05 -22.55
CA GLU A 17 -32.99 -0.84 -21.66
C GLU A 17 -32.67 0.05 -20.46
N ARG A 18 -33.41 -0.17 -19.38
CA ARG A 18 -32.95 0.32 -18.07
C ARG A 18 -31.55 -0.24 -17.90
N LYS A 19 -30.55 0.59 -18.16
CA LYS A 19 -29.22 0.29 -17.71
C LYS A 19 -29.36 0.07 -16.20
N GLU A 20 -29.37 -1.19 -15.80
CA GLU A 20 -29.27 -1.59 -14.41
C GLU A 20 -28.20 -0.68 -13.79
N PRO A 21 -28.48 0.00 -12.66
CA PRO A 21 -27.48 0.86 -12.05
C PRO A 21 -26.27 -0.01 -11.82
N ILE A 22 -25.15 0.34 -12.47
CA ILE A 22 -23.87 -0.37 -12.29
C ILE A 22 -23.60 -0.32 -10.80
N MET A 23 -23.89 -1.42 -10.12
CA MET A 23 -23.67 -1.53 -8.68
C MET A 23 -22.18 -1.32 -8.47
N ALA A 24 -21.84 -0.32 -7.66
CA ALA A 24 -20.45 -0.04 -7.34
C ALA A 24 -19.78 -1.35 -6.92
N GLY A 25 -18.73 -1.77 -7.63
CA GLY A 25 -18.05 -3.06 -7.44
C GLY A 25 -17.40 -3.26 -6.07
N TYR A 26 -17.65 -2.34 -5.12
CA TYR A 26 -17.13 -2.35 -3.75
C TYR A 26 -18.19 -1.91 -2.74
N ARG A 27 -18.05 -2.39 -1.51
CA ARG A 27 -18.97 -2.10 -0.40
C ARG A 27 -18.83 -0.66 0.07
N LYS A 28 -19.94 -0.01 0.38
CA LYS A 28 -19.97 1.38 0.89
C LYS A 28 -19.46 1.47 2.35
N LEU A 29 -19.61 0.43 3.15
CA LEU A 29 -19.19 0.34 4.56
C LEU A 29 -19.77 1.47 5.45
N GLY A 30 -20.94 2.02 5.08
CA GLY A 30 -21.57 3.13 5.80
C GLY A 30 -20.76 4.44 5.78
N ARG A 31 -19.91 4.65 4.75
CA ARG A 31 -18.95 5.77 4.70
C ARG A 31 -18.99 6.50 3.35
N THR A 32 -18.58 7.76 3.37
CA THR A 32 -18.28 8.51 2.15
C THR A 32 -17.08 7.90 1.41
N SER A 33 -16.88 8.27 0.16
CA SER A 33 -15.79 7.73 -0.66
C SER A 33 -14.41 7.98 -0.03
N SER A 34 -14.16 9.19 0.46
CA SER A 34 -12.91 9.58 1.11
C SER A 34 -12.68 8.83 2.43
N GLN A 35 -13.70 8.76 3.29
CA GLN A 35 -13.62 8.03 4.58
C GLN A 35 -13.40 6.54 4.37
N ARG A 36 -14.05 5.94 3.36
CA ARG A 36 -13.84 4.53 3.02
C ARG A 36 -12.42 4.28 2.54
N LYS A 37 -11.89 5.14 1.65
CA LYS A 37 -10.50 5.06 1.19
C LYS A 37 -9.53 5.12 2.37
N ALA A 38 -9.71 6.08 3.28
CA ALA A 38 -8.87 6.21 4.48
C ALA A 38 -8.95 4.98 5.38
N LEU A 39 -10.16 4.43 5.61
CA LEU A 39 -10.34 3.21 6.40
C LEU A 39 -9.58 2.02 5.82
N LEU A 40 -9.73 1.78 4.52
CA LEU A 40 -9.06 0.65 3.85
C LEU A 40 -7.55 0.86 3.80
N SER A 41 -7.06 2.07 3.48
CA SER A 41 -5.63 2.39 3.52
C SER A 41 -5.02 2.15 4.90
N GLY A 42 -5.72 2.51 5.98
CA GLY A 42 -5.28 2.22 7.34
C GLY A 42 -5.12 0.71 7.61
N GLN A 43 -6.06 -0.09 7.13
CA GLN A 43 -5.99 -1.55 7.29
C GLN A 43 -4.88 -2.19 6.47
N PHE A 44 -4.62 -1.71 5.25
CA PHE A 44 -3.48 -2.17 4.44
C PHE A 44 -2.16 -1.86 5.12
N ASN A 45 -1.99 -0.61 5.58
CA ASN A 45 -0.77 -0.22 6.26
C ASN A 45 -0.53 -1.07 7.51
N TYR A 46 -1.58 -1.32 8.30
CA TYR A 46 -1.47 -2.17 9.48
C TYR A 46 -1.11 -3.62 9.11
N LEU A 47 -1.71 -4.19 8.06
CA LEU A 47 -1.40 -5.53 7.59
C LEU A 47 0.09 -5.67 7.26
N PHE A 48 0.64 -4.77 6.44
CA PHE A 48 2.03 -4.86 6.00
C PHE A 48 3.05 -4.34 7.03
N ALA A 49 2.67 -3.43 7.91
CA ALA A 49 3.54 -2.95 8.97
C ALA A 49 3.70 -3.97 10.11
N SER A 50 2.69 -4.80 10.38
CA SER A 50 2.75 -5.80 11.45
C SER A 50 3.87 -6.82 11.20
N LYS A 51 4.47 -7.32 12.28
CA LYS A 51 5.52 -8.34 12.22
C LYS A 51 5.01 -9.65 11.64
N ASP A 52 3.84 -10.08 12.08
CA ASP A 52 3.22 -11.34 11.68
C ASP A 52 2.46 -11.23 10.35
N VAL A 53 2.42 -10.03 9.74
CA VAL A 53 1.69 -9.72 8.50
C VAL A 53 0.24 -10.24 8.53
N ARG A 54 -0.45 -9.97 9.65
CA ARG A 54 -1.84 -10.36 9.88
C ARG A 54 -2.63 -9.25 10.56
N ILE A 55 -3.94 -9.22 10.32
CA ILE A 55 -4.88 -8.25 10.89
C ILE A 55 -6.18 -8.94 11.28
N ILE A 56 -6.73 -8.59 12.45
CA ILE A 56 -8.06 -9.02 12.88
C ILE A 56 -9.05 -7.91 12.51
N THR A 57 -10.09 -8.26 11.75
CA THR A 57 -11.08 -7.29 11.28
C THR A 57 -12.42 -7.99 10.99
N THR A 58 -13.43 -7.25 10.55
CA THR A 58 -14.70 -7.86 10.15
C THR A 58 -14.59 -8.45 8.74
N GLU A 59 -15.31 -9.53 8.46
CA GLU A 59 -15.33 -10.23 7.18
C GLU A 59 -15.55 -9.29 5.99
N ALA A 60 -16.50 -8.34 6.10
CA ALA A 60 -16.79 -7.38 5.06
C ALA A 60 -15.58 -6.50 4.69
N ARG A 61 -14.82 -6.06 5.71
CA ARG A 61 -13.61 -5.26 5.50
C ARG A 61 -12.46 -6.11 4.97
N ALA A 62 -12.27 -7.31 5.52
CA ALA A 62 -11.24 -8.24 5.07
C ALA A 62 -11.35 -8.53 3.58
N LYS A 63 -12.57 -8.81 3.07
CA LYS A 63 -12.81 -9.06 1.64
C LYS A 63 -12.46 -7.87 0.75
N GLU A 64 -12.68 -6.62 1.18
CA GLU A 64 -12.26 -5.44 0.42
C GLU A 64 -10.74 -5.22 0.47
N VAL A 65 -10.15 -5.42 1.66
CA VAL A 65 -8.69 -5.34 1.85
C VAL A 65 -7.97 -6.40 1.01
N GLN A 66 -8.45 -7.64 1.02
CA GLN A 66 -7.88 -8.75 0.29
C GLN A 66 -7.69 -8.43 -1.20
N LYS A 67 -8.72 -7.92 -1.87
CA LYS A 67 -8.66 -7.61 -3.31
C LYS A 67 -7.52 -6.63 -3.65
N ILE A 68 -7.36 -5.60 -2.83
CA ILE A 68 -6.34 -4.57 -3.07
C ILE A 68 -4.96 -5.08 -2.68
N ALA A 69 -4.84 -5.81 -1.56
CA ALA A 69 -3.59 -6.41 -1.12
C ALA A 69 -3.03 -7.39 -2.17
N GLU A 70 -3.87 -8.26 -2.71
CA GLU A 70 -3.51 -9.17 -3.80
C GLU A 70 -2.97 -8.43 -5.03
N GLY A 71 -3.62 -7.33 -5.43
CA GLY A 71 -3.17 -6.50 -6.55
C GLY A 71 -1.84 -5.82 -6.29
N LEU A 72 -1.58 -5.34 -5.06
CA LEU A 72 -0.30 -4.72 -4.69
C LEU A 72 0.83 -5.75 -4.68
N ILE A 73 0.60 -6.94 -4.12
CA ILE A 73 1.60 -8.02 -4.08
C ILE A 73 1.93 -8.51 -5.50
N ALA A 74 0.92 -8.68 -6.36
CA ALA A 74 1.15 -9.10 -7.74
C ALA A 74 1.98 -8.07 -8.52
N LEU A 75 1.71 -6.77 -8.32
CA LEU A 75 2.48 -5.69 -8.94
C LEU A 75 3.93 -5.68 -8.45
N ASP A 76 4.12 -5.94 -7.17
CA ASP A 76 5.41 -6.00 -6.50
C ASP A 76 6.28 -7.16 -7.02
N ILE A 77 5.71 -8.36 -7.09
CA ILE A 77 6.38 -9.56 -7.63
C ILE A 77 6.85 -9.34 -9.07
N LYS A 78 6.01 -8.69 -9.90
CA LYS A 78 6.32 -8.41 -11.29
C LYS A 78 7.52 -7.49 -11.46
N GLU A 79 7.67 -6.49 -10.60
CA GLU A 79 8.64 -5.42 -10.76
C GLU A 79 9.83 -5.51 -9.77
N LYS A 80 9.91 -6.57 -8.94
CA LYS A 80 10.89 -6.71 -7.87
C LYS A 80 12.36 -6.59 -8.33
N ASP A 81 12.67 -7.15 -9.50
CA ASP A 81 14.04 -7.23 -10.02
C ASP A 81 14.40 -6.07 -10.96
N ASN A 82 13.46 -5.16 -11.24
CA ASN A 82 13.64 -4.04 -12.16
C ASN A 82 14.35 -2.85 -11.51
N TYR A 83 15.60 -3.02 -11.07
CA TYR A 83 16.45 -1.96 -10.52
C TYR A 83 17.89 -2.09 -10.99
N GLU A 84 18.63 -0.99 -10.93
CA GLU A 84 20.07 -0.93 -11.18
C GLU A 84 20.81 -0.55 -9.91
N MET A 85 21.99 -1.15 -9.68
CA MET A 85 22.88 -0.72 -8.61
C MET A 85 23.75 0.44 -9.11
N VAL A 86 23.57 1.61 -8.50
CA VAL A 86 24.31 2.82 -8.85
C VAL A 86 25.16 3.26 -7.67
N LYS A 87 26.43 3.54 -7.93
CA LYS A 87 27.34 4.14 -6.93
C LYS A 87 27.07 5.64 -6.89
N VAL A 88 26.69 6.12 -5.73
CA VAL A 88 26.42 7.54 -5.47
C VAL A 88 27.34 8.03 -4.36
N THR A 89 27.98 9.16 -4.58
CA THR A 89 28.76 9.84 -3.54
C THR A 89 27.82 10.48 -2.54
N ALA A 90 27.82 9.97 -1.31
CA ALA A 90 27.02 10.51 -0.21
C ALA A 90 27.90 11.29 0.74
N LYS A 91 27.49 12.52 1.09
CA LYS A 91 28.14 13.34 2.13
C LYS A 91 27.70 12.84 3.51
N VAL A 92 28.59 12.15 4.20
CA VAL A 92 28.34 11.65 5.55
C VAL A 92 29.05 12.54 6.55
N ALA A 93 28.32 13.02 7.59
CA ALA A 93 28.92 13.84 8.61
C ALA A 93 30.00 13.05 9.36
N LYS A 94 31.25 13.57 9.38
CA LYS A 94 32.37 13.00 10.10
C LYS A 94 32.05 12.92 11.58
N LYS A 95 32.24 11.73 12.18
CA LYS A 95 32.02 11.47 13.60
C LYS A 95 33.35 11.27 14.29
N ASP A 96 33.49 11.84 15.48
CA ASP A 96 34.63 11.60 16.37
C ASP A 96 34.51 10.25 17.08
N LYS A 97 35.54 9.82 17.79
CA LYS A 97 35.57 8.54 18.54
C LYS A 97 34.37 8.39 19.50
N ASP A 98 33.88 9.50 20.04
CA ASP A 98 32.68 9.55 20.90
C ASP A 98 31.34 9.58 20.14
N GLY A 99 31.32 9.41 18.81
CA GLY A 99 30.13 9.45 17.99
C GLY A 99 29.54 10.84 17.76
N LYS A 100 30.20 11.91 18.23
CA LYS A 100 29.81 13.31 18.02
C LYS A 100 30.21 13.79 16.64
N ARG A 101 29.42 14.69 16.03
CA ARG A 101 29.74 15.27 14.72
C ARG A 101 30.91 16.24 14.87
N VAL A 102 31.96 16.07 14.07
CA VAL A 102 33.09 16.99 13.99
C VAL A 102 32.64 18.30 13.37
N LYS A 103 32.97 19.42 14.01
CA LYS A 103 32.66 20.77 13.55
C LYS A 103 33.93 21.58 13.45
N GLU A 104 34.14 22.24 12.32
CA GLU A 104 35.21 23.23 12.11
C GLU A 104 34.63 24.62 12.13
N VAL A 105 35.43 25.56 12.59
CA VAL A 105 35.05 26.99 12.60
C VAL A 105 35.59 27.57 11.28
N LYS A 106 34.68 27.94 10.37
CA LYS A 106 34.99 28.71 9.15
C LYS A 106 34.24 30.05 9.24
N ASP A 107 34.95 31.11 9.07
CA ASP A 107 34.41 32.50 9.11
C ASP A 107 33.56 32.79 10.37
N GLY A 108 34.02 32.35 11.55
CA GLY A 108 33.32 32.53 12.82
C GLY A 108 32.06 31.65 13.02
N LYS A 109 31.70 30.79 12.02
CA LYS A 109 30.57 29.86 12.10
C LYS A 109 31.03 28.42 12.24
N LYS A 110 30.36 27.64 13.13
CA LYS A 110 30.62 26.20 13.29
C LYS A 110 29.99 25.43 12.16
N VAL A 111 30.77 24.93 11.22
CA VAL A 111 30.33 24.11 10.07
C VAL A 111 30.65 22.65 10.35
N THR A 112 29.70 21.75 10.04
CA THR A 112 29.90 20.30 10.15
C THR A 112 30.78 19.83 9.00
N VAL A 113 31.83 19.04 9.29
CA VAL A 113 32.67 18.42 8.28
C VAL A 113 31.99 17.18 7.73
N TYR A 114 32.00 17.04 6.40
CA TYR A 114 31.43 15.90 5.70
C TYR A 114 32.53 15.15 4.94
N ASP A 115 32.55 13.84 5.09
CA ASP A 115 33.37 12.95 4.27
C ASP A 115 32.52 12.46 3.10
N GLU A 116 33.09 12.41 1.89
CA GLU A 116 32.43 11.85 0.72
C GLU A 116 32.68 10.32 0.71
N VAL A 117 31.62 9.56 0.86
CA VAL A 117 31.67 8.09 0.86
C VAL A 117 30.84 7.58 -0.31
N GLU A 118 31.41 6.70 -1.11
CA GLU A 118 30.67 5.99 -2.15
C GLU A 118 29.71 4.99 -1.50
N LYS A 119 28.44 5.10 -1.83
CA LYS A 119 27.39 4.16 -1.43
C LYS A 119 26.72 3.56 -2.65
N GLU A 120 26.55 2.26 -2.63
CA GLU A 120 25.74 1.57 -3.61
C GLU A 120 24.27 1.69 -3.22
N ILE A 121 23.48 2.25 -4.13
CA ILE A 121 22.04 2.48 -3.93
C ILE A 121 21.29 1.78 -5.07
N LYS A 122 20.20 1.08 -4.72
CA LYS A 122 19.25 0.54 -5.69
C LYS A 122 18.49 1.68 -6.34
N LYS A 123 18.68 1.90 -7.64
CA LYS A 123 17.94 2.87 -8.43
C LYS A 123 16.84 2.15 -9.19
N ASP A 124 15.60 2.51 -8.93
CA ASP A 124 14.44 1.92 -9.60
C ASP A 124 14.44 2.28 -11.11
N LEU A 125 14.25 1.29 -11.97
CA LEU A 125 13.95 1.49 -13.38
C LEU A 125 12.55 2.13 -13.55
N PRO A 126 12.23 2.72 -14.72
CA PRO A 126 10.96 3.43 -14.93
C PRO A 126 9.71 2.61 -14.59
N SER A 127 9.68 1.31 -14.89
CA SER A 127 8.55 0.43 -14.58
C SER A 127 8.39 0.20 -13.07
N ARG A 128 9.49 -0.09 -12.36
CA ARG A 128 9.49 -0.25 -10.90
C ARG A 128 9.14 1.07 -10.20
N LEU A 129 9.65 2.19 -10.69
CA LEU A 129 9.29 3.51 -10.17
C LEU A 129 7.80 3.80 -10.35
N HIS A 130 7.22 3.40 -11.50
CA HIS A 130 5.78 3.51 -11.73
C HIS A 130 4.99 2.66 -10.73
N ALA A 131 5.39 1.40 -10.52
CA ALA A 131 4.79 0.50 -9.54
C ALA A 131 4.84 1.10 -8.13
N ARG A 132 6.00 1.60 -7.69
CA ARG A 132 6.18 2.30 -6.40
C ARG A 132 5.20 3.47 -6.26
N ARG A 133 5.04 4.29 -7.29
CA ARG A 133 4.08 5.39 -7.29
C ARG A 133 2.62 4.93 -7.19
N GLN A 134 2.27 3.79 -7.81
CA GLN A 134 0.93 3.20 -7.69
C GLN A 134 0.68 2.69 -6.27
N MET A 135 1.65 2.04 -5.64
CA MET A 135 1.57 1.59 -4.25
C MET A 135 1.38 2.78 -3.29
N LEU A 136 2.13 3.86 -3.47
CA LEU A 136 2.02 5.07 -2.64
C LEU A 136 0.68 5.82 -2.76
N LYS A 137 -0.16 5.51 -3.75
CA LYS A 137 -1.55 6.01 -3.80
C LYS A 137 -2.46 5.33 -2.76
N VAL A 138 -2.09 4.15 -2.31
CA VAL A 138 -2.85 3.33 -1.36
C VAL A 138 -2.17 3.29 0.01
N LEU A 139 -0.84 3.13 0.02
CA LEU A 139 -0.01 3.06 1.22
C LEU A 139 0.48 4.45 1.61
N TYR A 140 0.65 4.68 2.90
CA TYR A 140 1.27 5.89 3.45
C TYR A 140 2.35 5.51 4.47
N SER A 141 3.23 6.46 4.79
CA SER A 141 4.31 6.23 5.74
C SER A 141 3.79 5.88 7.13
N VAL A 142 4.43 4.90 7.76
CA VAL A 142 4.14 4.46 9.13
C VAL A 142 5.37 4.66 9.99
N THR A 143 5.17 5.16 11.20
CA THR A 143 6.24 5.33 12.17
C THR A 143 6.09 4.31 13.30
N GLU A 144 7.15 3.56 13.58
CA GLU A 144 7.23 2.68 14.74
C GLU A 144 7.72 3.50 15.95
N VAL A 145 6.92 3.47 17.01
CA VAL A 145 7.26 4.10 18.29
C VAL A 145 7.61 3.01 19.28
N PRO A 146 8.88 2.91 19.74
CA PRO A 146 9.25 1.91 20.74
C PRO A 146 8.53 2.14 22.06
N THR A 147 7.99 1.08 22.66
CA THR A 147 7.22 1.12 23.91
C THR A 147 8.02 1.66 25.09
N GLU A 148 9.31 1.31 25.19
CA GLU A 148 10.19 1.71 26.30
C GLU A 148 10.58 3.19 26.31
N ASN A 149 10.47 3.87 25.17
CA ASN A 149 10.86 5.28 24.99
C ASN A 149 9.76 6.07 24.27
N SER A 150 8.50 5.74 24.51
CA SER A 150 7.36 6.45 23.96
C SER A 150 7.43 7.95 24.32
N GLY A 151 7.26 8.82 23.32
CA GLY A 151 7.32 10.26 23.49
C GLY A 151 8.64 10.93 23.08
N LYS A 152 9.72 10.18 22.85
CA LYS A 152 10.97 10.76 22.32
C LYS A 152 11.02 10.64 20.80
N LYS A 153 10.82 11.73 20.07
CA LYS A 153 10.92 11.80 18.60
C LYS A 153 12.22 11.18 18.04
N LYS A 154 13.30 11.19 18.84
CA LYS A 154 14.61 10.64 18.45
C LYS A 154 14.61 9.13 18.25
N ASN A 155 13.68 8.41 18.85
CA ASN A 155 13.63 6.95 18.82
C ASN A 155 12.54 6.41 17.87
N THR A 156 11.77 7.29 17.22
CA THR A 156 10.80 6.88 16.21
C THR A 156 11.53 6.48 14.93
N LYS A 157 11.19 5.31 14.38
CA LYS A 157 11.70 4.84 13.09
C LYS A 157 10.58 4.94 12.06
N GLU A 158 10.88 5.49 10.91
CA GLU A 158 9.98 5.45 9.77
C GLU A 158 10.12 4.10 9.07
N ILE A 159 8.98 3.42 8.85
CA ILE A 159 8.91 2.15 8.13
C ILE A 159 8.50 2.44 6.70
N ASP A 160 9.37 2.16 5.75
CA ASP A 160 9.02 2.14 4.33
C ASP A 160 8.33 0.81 3.98
N ILE A 161 6.98 0.82 3.99
CA ILE A 161 6.18 -0.36 3.67
C ILE A 161 6.41 -0.80 2.22
N VAL A 162 6.64 0.13 1.30
CA VAL A 162 6.90 -0.20 -0.11
C VAL A 162 8.24 -0.91 -0.26
N ALA A 163 9.28 -0.47 0.45
CA ALA A 163 10.55 -1.18 0.48
C ALA A 163 10.38 -2.58 1.08
N LYS A 164 9.61 -2.73 2.17
CA LYS A 164 9.29 -4.03 2.77
C LYS A 164 8.56 -4.97 1.79
N LEU A 165 7.64 -4.45 1.00
CA LEU A 165 6.97 -5.20 -0.05
C LEU A 165 7.99 -5.74 -1.06
N PHE A 166 8.83 -4.89 -1.65
CA PHE A 166 9.80 -5.29 -2.67
C PHE A 166 10.93 -6.19 -2.16
N ASP A 167 11.44 -5.92 -0.96
CA ASP A 167 12.63 -6.59 -0.46
C ASP A 167 12.32 -7.85 0.38
N GLU A 168 11.19 -7.90 1.08
CA GLU A 168 10.84 -9.02 1.97
C GLU A 168 9.68 -9.87 1.43
N ILE A 169 8.60 -9.25 0.94
CA ILE A 169 7.36 -9.96 0.58
C ILE A 169 7.45 -10.51 -0.84
N ALA A 170 7.83 -9.73 -1.83
CA ALA A 170 7.90 -10.18 -3.21
C ALA A 170 8.77 -11.41 -3.44
N PRO A 171 9.96 -11.54 -2.83
CA PRO A 171 10.78 -12.72 -2.99
C PRO A 171 10.13 -14.00 -2.47
N LYS A 172 9.35 -13.92 -1.36
CA LYS A 172 8.66 -15.07 -0.77
C LYS A 172 7.59 -15.65 -1.71
N TYR A 173 6.97 -14.82 -2.52
CA TYR A 173 5.87 -15.21 -3.40
C TYR A 173 6.23 -15.27 -4.88
N ALA A 174 7.50 -15.20 -5.24
CA ALA A 174 7.96 -15.16 -6.63
C ALA A 174 7.47 -16.34 -7.50
N GLY A 175 7.32 -17.53 -6.90
CA GLY A 175 6.84 -18.73 -7.58
C GLY A 175 5.32 -18.94 -7.54
N ARG A 176 4.55 -17.99 -6.99
CA ARG A 176 3.10 -18.16 -6.78
C ARG A 176 2.31 -17.19 -7.65
N ASN A 177 1.27 -17.72 -8.32
CA ASN A 177 0.41 -16.94 -9.21
C ASN A 177 -0.95 -16.66 -8.56
N GLY A 178 -0.97 -15.78 -7.53
CA GLY A 178 -2.19 -15.38 -6.84
C GLY A 178 -2.47 -16.14 -5.54
N GLY A 179 -3.55 -15.74 -4.84
CA GLY A 179 -3.92 -16.30 -3.56
C GLY A 179 -2.88 -16.03 -2.46
N TYR A 180 -2.30 -14.85 -2.44
CA TYR A 180 -1.26 -14.47 -1.48
C TYR A 180 -1.80 -14.26 -0.08
N THR A 181 -3.11 -14.05 0.04
CA THR A 181 -3.79 -13.76 1.30
C THR A 181 -4.83 -14.80 1.63
N ARG A 182 -5.02 -15.07 2.92
CA ARG A 182 -6.02 -15.99 3.44
C ARG A 182 -6.88 -15.31 4.50
N ILE A 183 -8.19 -15.61 4.47
CA ILE A 183 -9.16 -15.17 5.48
C ILE A 183 -9.52 -16.37 6.34
N ILE A 184 -9.31 -16.26 7.64
CA ILE A 184 -9.65 -17.29 8.64
C ILE A 184 -10.77 -16.74 9.51
N ASN A 185 -11.90 -17.44 9.59
CA ASN A 185 -13.02 -17.04 10.44
C ASN A 185 -12.74 -17.37 11.89
N ILE A 186 -12.89 -16.37 12.78
CA ILE A 186 -12.80 -16.55 14.23
C ILE A 186 -14.20 -16.84 14.80
N GLY A 187 -15.20 -16.09 14.37
CA GLY A 187 -16.58 -16.22 14.83
C GLY A 187 -17.26 -14.86 15.04
N PRO A 188 -18.51 -14.86 15.53
CA PRO A 188 -19.23 -13.64 15.83
C PRO A 188 -18.65 -12.99 17.10
N ARG A 189 -18.32 -11.71 17.03
CA ARG A 189 -17.84 -10.97 18.21
C ARG A 189 -18.95 -10.70 19.21
N LYS A 190 -18.57 -10.55 20.48
CA LYS A 190 -19.48 -10.10 21.55
C LYS A 190 -20.00 -8.70 21.20
N GLY A 191 -21.30 -8.52 21.19
CA GLY A 191 -21.96 -7.31 20.69
C GLY A 191 -22.05 -7.29 19.15
N TYR A 192 -23.19 -6.86 18.63
CA TYR A 192 -23.53 -6.78 17.18
C TYR A 192 -23.36 -8.07 16.37
N ALA A 193 -22.84 -9.17 16.93
CA ALA A 193 -22.61 -10.46 16.27
C ALA A 193 -21.92 -10.37 14.89
N ALA A 194 -21.11 -9.33 14.66
CA ALA A 194 -20.37 -9.19 13.41
C ALA A 194 -19.30 -10.27 13.32
N MET A 195 -19.21 -10.96 12.17
CA MET A 195 -18.18 -11.98 11.93
C MET A 195 -16.79 -11.34 11.95
N GLU A 196 -15.96 -11.80 12.87
CA GLU A 196 -14.54 -11.46 12.97
C GLU A 196 -13.69 -12.49 12.25
N VAL A 197 -12.71 -11.98 11.54
CA VAL A 197 -11.78 -12.80 10.74
C VAL A 197 -10.36 -12.32 10.91
N VAL A 198 -9.42 -13.24 10.75
CA VAL A 198 -8.01 -12.93 10.53
C VAL A 198 -7.76 -12.88 9.05
N LEU A 199 -7.21 -11.79 8.57
CA LEU A 199 -6.62 -11.69 7.23
C LEU A 199 -5.10 -11.76 7.40
N GLU A 200 -4.47 -12.73 6.75
CA GLU A 200 -3.03 -12.96 6.82
C GLU A 200 -2.45 -13.27 5.46
N LEU A 201 -1.13 -13.13 5.32
CA LEU A 201 -0.39 -13.67 4.19
C LEU A 201 -0.12 -15.16 4.39
N VAL A 202 -0.17 -15.93 3.28
CA VAL A 202 -0.04 -17.41 3.28
C VAL A 202 1.41 -17.84 3.25
#